data_a3100f8410611c64d0801e70eb27f4dc
#
_entry.id   a3100f8410611c64d0801e70eb27f4dc
#
_cell.length_a   1.000
_cell.length_b   1.000
_cell.length_c   1.000
_cell.angle_alpha   90.00
_cell.angle_beta   90.00
_cell.angle_gamma   90.00
#
_symmetry.space_group_name_H-M   'P 1'
#
loop_
_entity.id
_entity.type
_entity.pdbx_description
1 polymer ?
#
loop_
_entity_poly.entity_id
_entity_poly.type
_entity_poly.pdbx_seq_one_letter_code
_entity_poly.pdbx_strand_id
1 'polypeptide(L)'
;MAGVTFRPFQEECLEQLRSGRVLAAGVGAGKSIMGLGWYVTKCCRTVQSSNAIGTLWQIKQGPDLLIITTAKKRDSHEWEEELEKFALHTGKNPRTMGGVTVTIDSWNNITKYVDVEHTCVIFDEQRAIGSGAWAKAFVKIARRNPWIMLSATPADSWQDWCPVMIADGFHRNRTEFFRRHAVYSRYTKYPRVEKWIDTDYLEHCRDKILITCEVPRQTERVYQQVTCGYNKAAIKDAMKTRWNPETDQPFANASELCFYIRRIINTDPTRLAYGQHIVEQHPRVIIFYTLKAELDEILKLEERTGIPVYQFNGSKHDDLPTGKRWIYAVQYFAGSEGWNCTTCDTMIFWDLPYSYKQYEQAAGRIDRLDTPYHTLQYFYLRSFAPLDISIMRALEQKKDFNVRAFVRAMKE
;
A
#
# COMPACT_ATOMS: atom_id res chain seq x y z
N MET A 1 15.71 23.84 -15.04
CA MET A 1 14.32 23.68 -14.60
C MET A 1 13.81 22.44 -15.28
N ALA A 2 13.43 21.42 -14.52
CA ALA A 2 12.83 20.20 -15.07
C ALA A 2 11.42 20.52 -15.58
N GLY A 3 11.05 20.01 -16.74
CA GLY A 3 9.68 20.06 -17.25
C GLY A 3 8.96 18.76 -16.91
N VAL A 4 7.63 18.78 -16.85
CA VAL A 4 6.79 17.59 -16.64
C VAL A 4 6.21 17.14 -17.97
N THR A 5 6.39 15.87 -18.30
CA THR A 5 5.68 15.21 -19.40
C THR A 5 4.82 14.12 -18.81
N PHE A 6 3.52 14.22 -18.98
CA PHE A 6 2.60 13.14 -18.59
C PHE A 6 2.60 12.05 -19.66
N ARG A 7 2.46 10.81 -19.21
CA ARG A 7 2.24 9.67 -20.11
C ARG A 7 0.77 9.67 -20.59
N PRO A 8 0.43 9.09 -21.74
CA PRO A 8 -0.94 9.12 -22.26
C PRO A 8 -2.01 8.70 -21.25
N PHE A 9 -1.79 7.61 -20.51
CA PHE A 9 -2.72 7.14 -19.48
C PHE A 9 -2.85 8.12 -18.30
N GLN A 10 -1.81 8.90 -17.99
CA GLN A 10 -1.84 9.92 -16.94
C GLN A 10 -2.64 11.14 -17.41
N GLU A 11 -2.53 11.51 -18.68
CA GLU A 11 -3.32 12.58 -19.30
C GLU A 11 -4.81 12.24 -19.26
N GLU A 12 -5.19 11.02 -19.67
CA GLU A 12 -6.58 10.53 -19.60
C GLU A 12 -7.14 10.59 -18.18
N CYS A 13 -6.34 10.20 -17.17
CA CYS A 13 -6.73 10.31 -15.77
C CYS A 13 -6.87 11.77 -15.32
N LEU A 14 -5.95 12.66 -15.73
CA LEU A 14 -5.99 14.08 -15.40
C LEU A 14 -7.21 14.79 -16.01
N GLU A 15 -7.62 14.41 -17.20
CA GLU A 15 -8.83 14.96 -17.82
C GLU A 15 -10.08 14.70 -16.97
N GLN A 16 -10.20 13.51 -16.40
CA GLN A 16 -11.30 13.09 -15.53
C GLN A 16 -11.17 13.62 -14.10
N LEU A 17 -9.95 13.94 -13.66
CA LEU A 17 -9.67 14.31 -12.28
C LEU A 17 -10.20 15.72 -11.96
N ARG A 18 -11.09 15.78 -10.99
CA ARG A 18 -11.73 16.99 -10.46
C ARG A 18 -11.94 16.87 -8.96
N SER A 19 -12.27 17.95 -8.29
CA SER A 19 -12.60 17.91 -6.86
C SER A 19 -13.62 16.84 -6.52
N GLY A 20 -13.45 16.14 -5.41
CA GLY A 20 -14.32 15.06 -4.97
C GLY A 20 -13.95 13.68 -5.55
N ARG A 21 -12.83 13.53 -6.26
CA ARG A 21 -12.47 12.25 -6.88
C ARG A 21 -11.38 11.50 -6.12
N VAL A 22 -11.48 10.17 -6.21
CA VAL A 22 -10.47 9.23 -5.74
C VAL A 22 -9.78 8.64 -6.96
N LEU A 23 -8.49 8.91 -7.11
CA LEU A 23 -7.65 8.32 -8.14
C LEU A 23 -7.09 6.99 -7.64
N ALA A 24 -7.62 5.89 -8.16
CA ALA A 24 -7.10 4.56 -7.95
C ALA A 24 -6.09 4.20 -9.03
N ALA A 25 -4.83 4.14 -8.67
CA ALA A 25 -3.76 3.76 -9.59
C ALA A 25 -2.74 2.87 -8.88
N GLY A 26 -2.24 1.89 -9.56
CA GLY A 26 -1.25 0.95 -9.04
C GLY A 26 -0.02 1.63 -8.44
N VAL A 27 0.79 0.87 -7.71
CA VAL A 27 2.08 1.35 -7.20
C VAL A 27 2.97 1.67 -8.41
N GLY A 28 3.66 2.80 -8.38
CA GLY A 28 4.52 3.23 -9.49
C GLY A 28 3.80 3.98 -10.64
N ALA A 29 2.47 4.09 -10.62
CA ALA A 29 1.71 4.79 -11.65
C ALA A 29 1.96 6.31 -11.76
N GLY A 30 2.69 6.90 -10.82
CA GLY A 30 2.90 8.34 -10.76
C GLY A 30 1.70 9.11 -10.17
N LYS A 31 1.03 8.53 -9.16
CA LYS A 31 -0.09 9.20 -8.48
C LYS A 31 0.26 10.59 -7.98
N SER A 32 1.44 10.76 -7.38
CA SER A 32 1.89 12.05 -6.83
C SER A 32 2.01 13.11 -7.93
N ILE A 33 2.61 12.77 -9.06
CA ILE A 33 2.76 13.68 -10.21
C ILE A 33 1.38 14.02 -10.82
N MET A 34 0.44 13.06 -10.90
CA MET A 34 -0.94 13.33 -11.34
C MET A 34 -1.69 14.22 -10.34
N GLY A 35 -1.47 14.03 -9.03
CA GLY A 35 -2.05 14.89 -8.00
C GLY A 35 -1.58 16.34 -8.13
N LEU A 36 -0.30 16.57 -8.33
CA LEU A 36 0.26 17.90 -8.59
C LEU A 36 -0.20 18.44 -9.94
N GLY A 37 -0.31 17.59 -10.96
CA GLY A 37 -0.88 17.95 -12.25
C GLY A 37 -2.30 18.49 -12.11
N TRP A 38 -3.16 17.83 -11.34
CA TRP A 38 -4.50 18.33 -11.03
C TRP A 38 -4.46 19.70 -10.34
N TYR A 39 -3.63 19.88 -9.32
CA TYR A 39 -3.52 21.17 -8.63
C TYR A 39 -3.12 22.28 -9.60
N VAL A 40 -2.08 22.07 -10.39
CA VAL A 40 -1.54 23.09 -11.29
C VAL A 40 -2.49 23.39 -12.45
N THR A 41 -3.18 22.37 -13.01
CA THR A 41 -3.99 22.53 -14.22
C THR A 41 -5.46 22.87 -13.95
N LYS A 42 -6.00 22.43 -12.80
CA LYS A 42 -7.44 22.57 -12.49
C LYS A 42 -7.72 23.53 -11.35
N CYS A 43 -6.77 23.74 -10.41
CA CYS A 43 -6.97 24.62 -9.26
C CYS A 43 -6.30 25.97 -9.44
N CYS A 44 -5.24 26.06 -10.26
CA CYS A 44 -4.43 27.26 -10.43
C CYS A 44 -4.65 27.89 -11.81
N ARG A 45 -4.48 29.22 -11.85
CA ARG A 45 -4.29 29.94 -13.09
C ARG A 45 -2.81 29.89 -13.47
N THR A 46 -2.48 29.22 -14.57
CA THR A 46 -1.11 28.94 -14.98
C THR A 46 -0.81 29.49 -16.38
N VAL A 47 0.48 29.71 -16.63
CA VAL A 47 1.02 29.88 -17.98
C VAL A 47 1.95 28.70 -18.25
N GLN A 48 1.80 28.13 -19.42
CA GLN A 48 2.59 27.00 -19.89
C GLN A 48 3.68 27.50 -20.84
N SER A 49 4.86 26.89 -20.74
CA SER A 49 5.90 26.96 -21.75
C SER A 49 6.47 25.58 -21.96
N SER A 50 6.65 25.15 -23.20
CA SER A 50 7.23 23.85 -23.52
C SER A 50 8.70 24.02 -23.92
N ASN A 51 9.55 23.10 -23.48
CA ASN A 51 10.93 22.97 -23.89
C ASN A 51 11.23 21.51 -24.25
N ALA A 52 12.47 21.19 -24.61
CA ALA A 52 12.93 19.86 -24.98
C ALA A 52 12.76 18.80 -23.85
N ILE A 53 12.56 19.24 -22.60
CA ILE A 53 12.49 18.39 -21.40
C ILE A 53 11.05 18.15 -20.96
N GLY A 54 10.08 18.95 -21.45
CA GLY A 54 8.67 18.84 -21.11
C GLY A 54 7.99 20.21 -20.95
N THR A 55 6.80 20.19 -20.34
CA THR A 55 6.00 21.39 -20.09
C THR A 55 6.37 21.98 -18.73
N LEU A 56 6.74 23.25 -18.74
CA LEU A 56 6.94 24.07 -17.55
C LEU A 56 5.64 24.81 -17.22
N TRP A 57 5.24 24.71 -15.96
CA TRP A 57 4.05 25.35 -15.44
C TRP A 57 4.44 26.52 -14.54
N GLN A 58 4.00 27.72 -14.87
CA GLN A 58 4.17 28.88 -14.00
C GLN A 58 2.81 29.26 -13.41
N ILE A 59 2.65 29.10 -12.11
CA ILE A 59 1.44 29.51 -11.39
C ILE A 59 1.41 31.04 -11.31
N LYS A 60 0.37 31.66 -11.83
CA LYS A 60 0.12 33.09 -11.71
C LYS A 60 -0.74 33.42 -10.51
N GLN A 61 -1.70 32.54 -10.20
CA GLN A 61 -2.62 32.66 -9.08
C GLN A 61 -3.19 31.29 -8.74
N GLY A 62 -3.38 30.99 -7.48
CA GLY A 62 -3.99 29.73 -7.03
C GLY A 62 -4.26 29.73 -5.54
N PRO A 63 -5.06 28.78 -5.06
CA PRO A 63 -5.20 28.50 -3.63
C PRO A 63 -3.92 27.89 -3.08
N ASP A 64 -3.74 27.93 -1.76
CA ASP A 64 -2.70 27.17 -1.09
C ASP A 64 -2.87 25.66 -1.35
N LEU A 65 -1.79 24.90 -1.21
CA LEU A 65 -1.78 23.46 -1.38
C LEU A 65 -1.46 22.78 -0.05
N LEU A 66 -2.36 21.89 0.40
CA LEU A 66 -2.15 21.01 1.53
C LEU A 66 -2.06 19.56 1.05
N ILE A 67 -0.97 18.88 1.36
CA ILE A 67 -0.76 17.47 1.07
C ILE A 67 -0.77 16.70 2.38
N ILE A 68 -1.75 15.81 2.57
CA ILE A 68 -1.83 14.91 3.71
C ILE A 68 -1.43 13.52 3.27
N THR A 69 -0.31 13.04 3.78
CA THR A 69 0.30 11.76 3.40
C THR A 69 0.61 10.88 4.62
N THR A 70 1.32 9.77 4.45
CA THR A 70 1.82 8.98 5.57
C THR A 70 3.01 9.67 6.25
N ALA A 71 3.22 9.45 7.56
CA ALA A 71 4.36 10.03 8.27
C ALA A 71 5.69 9.67 7.59
N LYS A 72 5.83 8.40 7.17
CA LYS A 72 7.04 7.93 6.48
C LYS A 72 7.29 8.67 5.16
N LYS A 73 6.25 8.84 4.34
CA LYS A 73 6.38 9.50 3.03
C LYS A 73 6.62 11.00 3.15
N ARG A 74 6.12 11.64 4.22
CA ARG A 74 6.48 13.00 4.59
C ARG A 74 7.97 13.09 4.95
N ASP A 75 8.44 12.18 5.80
CA ASP A 75 9.80 12.22 6.37
C ASP A 75 10.87 11.77 5.35
N SER A 76 10.49 11.02 4.31
CA SER A 76 11.38 10.65 3.18
C SER A 76 11.53 11.72 2.10
N HIS A 77 10.83 12.83 2.22
CA HIS A 77 10.86 13.96 1.27
C HIS A 77 10.47 13.62 -0.18
N GLU A 78 9.75 12.50 -0.40
CA GLU A 78 9.30 12.10 -1.74
C GLU A 78 8.38 13.14 -2.40
N TRP A 79 7.58 13.86 -1.62
CA TRP A 79 6.71 14.90 -2.14
C TRP A 79 7.46 16.16 -2.55
N GLU A 80 8.54 16.50 -1.87
CA GLU A 80 9.42 17.62 -2.21
C GLU A 80 10.09 17.40 -3.57
N GLU A 81 10.56 16.18 -3.86
CA GLU A 81 11.11 15.81 -5.17
C GLU A 81 10.06 15.95 -6.29
N GLU A 82 8.81 15.56 -6.02
CA GLU A 82 7.73 15.73 -7.00
C GLU A 82 7.34 17.21 -7.20
N LEU A 83 7.34 18.02 -6.13
CA LEU A 83 7.07 19.46 -6.20
C LEU A 83 8.11 20.19 -7.06
N GLU A 84 9.40 19.83 -6.95
CA GLU A 84 10.47 20.44 -7.74
C GLU A 84 10.27 20.31 -9.24
N LYS A 85 9.64 19.23 -9.71
CA LYS A 85 9.29 19.03 -11.12
C LYS A 85 8.32 20.10 -11.64
N PHE A 86 7.47 20.64 -10.75
CA PHE A 86 6.53 21.72 -11.04
C PHE A 86 7.06 23.10 -10.64
N ALA A 87 8.35 23.23 -10.30
CA ALA A 87 8.97 24.43 -9.77
C ALA A 87 8.29 24.97 -8.50
N LEU A 88 7.76 24.07 -7.66
CA LEU A 88 7.22 24.33 -6.34
C LEU A 88 8.14 23.80 -5.26
N HIS A 89 8.00 24.33 -4.05
CA HIS A 89 8.69 23.84 -2.85
C HIS A 89 7.79 24.00 -1.62
N THR A 90 8.10 23.30 -0.56
CA THR A 90 7.40 23.43 0.73
C THR A 90 7.55 24.85 1.28
N GLY A 91 6.49 25.39 1.87
CA GLY A 91 6.42 26.75 2.36
C GLY A 91 5.91 27.73 1.31
N LYS A 92 6.23 29.01 1.50
CA LYS A 92 5.78 30.10 0.63
C LYS A 92 6.57 30.14 -0.67
N ASN A 93 5.88 30.06 -1.79
CA ASN A 93 6.47 30.08 -3.12
C ASN A 93 6.42 31.51 -3.72
N PRO A 94 7.49 32.29 -3.62
CA PRO A 94 7.51 33.73 -4.01
C PRO A 94 7.49 33.93 -5.53
N ARG A 95 7.76 32.89 -6.33
CA ARG A 95 7.76 33.00 -7.81
C ARG A 95 6.37 33.02 -8.43
N THR A 96 5.31 32.81 -7.64
CA THR A 96 3.93 32.92 -8.09
C THR A 96 3.43 34.34 -7.81
N MET A 97 2.73 34.95 -8.79
CA MET A 97 2.07 36.25 -8.54
C MET A 97 0.90 36.00 -7.56
N GLY A 98 1.10 36.42 -6.29
CA GLY A 98 0.13 36.18 -5.21
C GLY A 98 0.63 35.23 -4.13
N GLY A 99 1.70 34.46 -4.40
CA GLY A 99 2.36 33.56 -3.43
C GLY A 99 1.46 32.42 -2.97
N VAL A 100 1.64 31.20 -3.49
CA VAL A 100 0.97 30.02 -2.93
C VAL A 100 1.85 29.40 -1.84
N THR A 101 1.22 28.91 -0.77
CA THR A 101 1.89 28.17 0.29
C THR A 101 1.63 26.67 0.10
N VAL A 102 2.71 25.88 0.13
CA VAL A 102 2.61 24.42 0.07
C VAL A 102 2.94 23.84 1.43
N THR A 103 2.03 23.06 1.97
CA THR A 103 2.19 22.38 3.25
C THR A 103 2.08 20.87 3.05
N ILE A 104 3.05 20.11 3.57
CA ILE A 104 3.04 18.65 3.59
C ILE A 104 2.98 18.20 5.05
N ASP A 105 1.99 17.38 5.39
CA ASP A 105 1.90 16.82 6.74
C ASP A 105 1.33 15.39 6.70
N SER A 106 1.38 14.72 7.84
CA SER A 106 0.90 13.35 7.96
C SER A 106 -0.55 13.26 8.40
N TRP A 107 -1.19 12.13 8.09
CA TRP A 107 -2.52 11.78 8.60
C TRP A 107 -2.63 11.89 10.12
N ASN A 108 -1.53 11.66 10.86
CA ASN A 108 -1.50 11.83 12.33
C ASN A 108 -1.85 13.25 12.76
N ASN A 109 -1.55 14.22 11.94
CA ASN A 109 -1.72 15.64 12.20
C ASN A 109 -2.95 16.26 11.51
N ILE A 110 -3.74 15.49 10.77
CA ILE A 110 -4.87 16.01 9.95
C ILE A 110 -5.83 16.89 10.75
N THR A 111 -6.00 16.64 12.04
CA THR A 111 -6.89 17.43 12.92
C THR A 111 -6.47 18.89 13.08
N LYS A 112 -5.21 19.23 12.80
CA LYS A 112 -4.73 20.62 12.82
C LYS A 112 -5.33 21.47 11.71
N TYR A 113 -5.81 20.83 10.63
CA TYR A 113 -6.24 21.46 9.38
C TYR A 113 -7.76 21.51 9.22
N VAL A 114 -8.54 21.17 10.26
CA VAL A 114 -10.01 21.07 10.14
C VAL A 114 -10.71 22.40 9.84
N ASP A 115 -10.05 23.52 10.08
CA ASP A 115 -10.58 24.85 9.84
C ASP A 115 -9.90 25.58 8.66
N VAL A 116 -9.06 24.85 7.88
CA VAL A 116 -8.43 25.40 6.68
C VAL A 116 -9.48 25.71 5.61
N GLU A 117 -9.31 26.83 4.94
CA GLU A 117 -10.18 27.31 3.85
C GLU A 117 -9.33 27.84 2.69
N HIS A 118 -9.91 27.96 1.50
CA HIS A 118 -9.24 28.44 0.28
C HIS A 118 -7.96 27.65 -0.08
N THR A 119 -7.96 26.35 0.21
CA THR A 119 -6.81 25.47 0.05
C THR A 119 -7.20 24.28 -0.83
N CYS A 120 -6.40 23.95 -1.84
CA CYS A 120 -6.53 22.65 -2.51
C CYS A 120 -5.91 21.57 -1.66
N VAL A 121 -6.57 20.43 -1.49
CA VAL A 121 -6.09 19.36 -0.63
C VAL A 121 -5.87 18.07 -1.42
N ILE A 122 -4.68 17.51 -1.32
CA ILE A 122 -4.35 16.19 -1.82
C ILE A 122 -4.24 15.25 -0.63
N PHE A 123 -5.15 14.27 -0.54
CA PHE A 123 -5.07 13.19 0.43
C PHE A 123 -4.36 12.00 -0.22
N ASP A 124 -3.13 11.75 0.17
CA ASP A 124 -2.32 10.67 -0.36
C ASP A 124 -2.39 9.46 0.57
N GLU A 125 -2.61 8.28 -0.01
CA GLU A 125 -2.92 7.02 0.67
C GLU A 125 -4.20 7.10 1.52
N GLN A 126 -5.25 6.41 1.11
CA GLN A 126 -6.52 6.44 1.84
C GLN A 126 -6.38 5.91 3.26
N ARG A 127 -6.54 6.79 4.24
CA ARG A 127 -6.55 6.48 5.68
C ARG A 127 -7.83 6.95 6.38
N ALA A 128 -8.71 7.63 5.64
CA ALA A 128 -9.99 8.14 6.14
C ALA A 128 -11.05 7.03 6.20
N ILE A 129 -10.77 5.97 6.95
CA ILE A 129 -11.66 4.81 7.11
C ILE A 129 -12.35 4.81 8.48
N GLY A 130 -13.52 4.17 8.54
CA GLY A 130 -14.25 4.00 9.81
C GLY A 130 -14.88 5.28 10.35
N SER A 131 -14.78 5.52 11.67
CA SER A 131 -15.40 6.64 12.40
C SER A 131 -14.42 7.43 13.28
N GLY A 132 -13.14 7.18 13.12
CA GLY A 132 -12.07 7.79 13.91
C GLY A 132 -11.91 9.29 13.67
N ALA A 133 -10.99 9.91 14.40
CA ALA A 133 -10.67 11.32 14.29
C ALA A 133 -10.25 11.72 12.87
N TRP A 134 -9.50 10.87 12.18
CA TRP A 134 -9.05 11.13 10.82
C TRP A 134 -10.20 11.22 9.82
N ALA A 135 -11.16 10.28 9.87
CA ALA A 135 -12.34 10.31 8.99
C ALA A 135 -13.20 11.56 9.23
N LYS A 136 -13.37 11.98 10.50
CA LYS A 136 -14.10 13.20 10.85
C LYS A 136 -13.39 14.46 10.36
N ALA A 137 -12.07 14.53 10.55
CA ALA A 137 -11.24 15.65 10.08
C ALA A 137 -11.27 15.73 8.55
N PHE A 138 -11.07 14.59 7.86
CA PHE A 138 -11.17 14.50 6.40
C PHE A 138 -12.48 15.08 5.89
N VAL A 139 -13.63 14.62 6.40
CA VAL A 139 -14.95 15.11 5.96
C VAL A 139 -15.10 16.62 6.20
N LYS A 140 -14.60 17.14 7.33
CA LYS A 140 -14.70 18.57 7.65
C LYS A 140 -13.87 19.42 6.69
N ILE A 141 -12.65 19.00 6.40
CA ILE A 141 -11.73 19.68 5.45
C ILE A 141 -12.31 19.61 4.03
N ALA A 142 -12.68 18.41 3.57
CA ALA A 142 -13.12 18.14 2.21
C ALA A 142 -14.41 18.89 1.83
N ARG A 143 -15.31 19.17 2.79
CA ARG A 143 -16.54 19.93 2.54
C ARG A 143 -16.32 21.44 2.32
N ARG A 144 -15.16 21.96 2.71
CA ARG A 144 -14.85 23.39 2.62
C ARG A 144 -13.83 23.72 1.54
N ASN A 145 -13.15 22.69 1.04
CA ASN A 145 -12.00 22.87 0.16
C ASN A 145 -12.09 21.95 -1.06
N PRO A 146 -11.59 22.35 -2.22
CA PRO A 146 -11.36 21.42 -3.33
C PRO A 146 -10.36 20.33 -2.89
N TRP A 147 -10.66 19.07 -3.21
CA TRP A 147 -9.82 17.95 -2.80
C TRP A 147 -9.82 16.81 -3.80
N ILE A 148 -8.75 16.05 -3.80
CA ILE A 148 -8.65 14.73 -4.42
C ILE A 148 -8.03 13.75 -3.42
N MET A 149 -8.26 12.45 -3.66
CA MET A 149 -7.62 11.39 -2.91
C MET A 149 -6.87 10.46 -3.84
N LEU A 150 -5.65 10.10 -3.47
CA LEU A 150 -4.78 9.18 -4.20
C LEU A 150 -4.70 7.88 -3.44
N SER A 151 -4.91 6.74 -4.10
CA SER A 151 -4.77 5.43 -3.45
C SER A 151 -4.38 4.36 -4.44
N ALA A 152 -3.56 3.40 -4.00
CA ALA A 152 -3.34 2.17 -4.76
C ALA A 152 -4.47 1.15 -4.54
N THR A 153 -5.09 1.21 -3.36
CA THR A 153 -6.19 0.34 -2.92
C THR A 153 -7.24 1.21 -2.23
N PRO A 154 -8.22 1.75 -2.95
CA PRO A 154 -9.07 2.82 -2.44
C PRO A 154 -9.97 2.42 -1.27
N ALA A 155 -10.54 1.24 -1.25
CA ALA A 155 -11.31 0.73 -0.11
C ALA A 155 -11.77 -0.70 -0.36
N ASP A 156 -11.82 -1.52 0.70
CA ASP A 156 -12.21 -2.92 0.64
C ASP A 156 -13.68 -3.14 1.05
N SER A 157 -14.27 -2.18 1.74
CA SER A 157 -15.66 -2.29 2.24
C SER A 157 -16.45 -1.00 2.07
N TRP A 158 -17.78 -1.10 2.02
CA TRP A 158 -18.65 0.08 1.99
C TRP A 158 -18.49 0.98 3.21
N GLN A 159 -18.10 0.41 4.34
CA GLN A 159 -17.78 1.19 5.54
C GLN A 159 -16.61 2.15 5.31
N ASP A 160 -15.64 1.75 4.50
CA ASP A 160 -14.45 2.55 4.21
C ASP A 160 -14.75 3.64 3.17
N TRP A 161 -15.72 3.40 2.29
CA TRP A 161 -16.25 4.43 1.37
C TRP A 161 -17.11 5.49 2.06
N CYS A 162 -17.67 5.18 3.23
CA CYS A 162 -18.61 6.06 3.93
C CYS A 162 -18.09 7.51 4.11
N PRO A 163 -16.86 7.77 4.62
CA PRO A 163 -16.35 9.13 4.76
C PRO A 163 -16.24 9.88 3.43
N VAL A 164 -15.82 9.19 2.36
CA VAL A 164 -15.66 9.76 1.02
C VAL A 164 -17.02 10.14 0.44
N MET A 165 -18.02 9.25 0.53
CA MET A 165 -19.37 9.52 0.06
C MET A 165 -20.06 10.66 0.83
N ILE A 166 -19.72 10.83 2.11
CA ILE A 166 -20.20 11.97 2.91
C ILE A 166 -19.50 13.26 2.48
N ALA A 167 -18.20 13.22 2.21
CA ALA A 167 -17.44 14.39 1.76
C ALA A 167 -17.92 14.90 0.40
N ASP A 168 -18.27 13.99 -0.51
CA ASP A 168 -18.77 14.30 -1.86
C ASP A 168 -20.31 14.59 -1.89
N GLY A 169 -20.97 14.54 -0.72
CA GLY A 169 -22.37 14.96 -0.58
C GLY A 169 -23.43 13.91 -0.90
N PHE A 170 -23.07 12.66 -1.21
CA PHE A 170 -24.04 11.57 -1.44
C PHE A 170 -24.82 11.19 -0.18
N HIS A 171 -24.23 11.42 0.99
CA HIS A 171 -24.86 11.20 2.27
C HIS A 171 -24.59 12.38 3.20
N ARG A 172 -25.59 12.71 4.02
CA ARG A 172 -25.51 13.83 4.96
C ARG A 172 -24.49 13.57 6.08
N ASN A 173 -24.49 12.35 6.61
CA ASN A 173 -23.63 11.91 7.69
C ASN A 173 -23.58 10.39 7.80
N ARG A 174 -22.70 9.89 8.69
CA ARG A 174 -22.50 8.47 8.94
C ARG A 174 -23.78 7.76 9.40
N THR A 175 -24.58 8.39 10.27
CA THR A 175 -25.82 7.78 10.79
C THR A 175 -26.81 7.51 9.66
N GLU A 176 -27.00 8.46 8.75
CA GLU A 176 -27.82 8.27 7.58
C GLU A 176 -27.30 7.14 6.68
N PHE A 177 -25.99 7.15 6.37
CA PHE A 177 -25.36 6.11 5.56
C PHE A 177 -25.64 4.71 6.11
N PHE A 178 -25.33 4.49 7.39
CA PHE A 178 -25.50 3.17 8.00
C PHE A 178 -26.98 2.79 8.18
N ARG A 179 -27.86 3.73 8.53
CA ARG A 179 -29.30 3.47 8.62
C ARG A 179 -29.89 3.03 7.29
N ARG A 180 -29.41 3.59 6.19
CA ARG A 180 -29.90 3.29 4.86
C ARG A 180 -29.34 1.99 4.29
N HIS A 181 -28.07 1.69 4.54
CA HIS A 181 -27.36 0.66 3.80
C HIS A 181 -26.86 -0.53 4.64
N ALA A 182 -26.88 -0.45 5.98
CA ALA A 182 -26.34 -1.50 6.83
C ALA A 182 -27.43 -2.28 7.56
N VAL A 183 -27.38 -3.60 7.45
CA VAL A 183 -28.14 -4.54 8.30
C VAL A 183 -27.20 -5.05 9.39
N TYR A 184 -27.58 -4.84 10.64
CA TYR A 184 -26.78 -5.27 11.78
C TYR A 184 -27.15 -6.66 12.25
N SER A 185 -26.14 -7.41 12.67
CA SER A 185 -26.33 -8.72 13.29
C SER A 185 -27.06 -8.60 14.63
N ARG A 186 -28.07 -9.42 14.82
CA ARG A 186 -28.85 -9.52 16.08
C ARG A 186 -28.15 -10.40 17.14
N TYR A 187 -27.08 -11.10 16.74
CA TYR A 187 -26.43 -12.10 17.59
C TYR A 187 -25.11 -11.61 18.23
N THR A 188 -24.75 -10.34 18.05
CA THR A 188 -23.50 -9.82 18.56
C THR A 188 -23.72 -8.76 19.64
N LYS A 189 -22.93 -8.80 20.71
CA LYS A 189 -22.96 -7.83 21.81
C LYS A 189 -22.68 -6.38 21.35
N TYR A 190 -21.88 -6.23 20.29
CA TYR A 190 -21.55 -4.93 19.69
C TYR A 190 -22.12 -4.86 18.27
N PRO A 191 -22.56 -3.68 17.80
CA PRO A 191 -23.09 -3.52 16.45
C PRO A 191 -22.07 -3.97 15.40
N ARG A 192 -22.41 -5.06 14.69
CA ARG A 192 -21.62 -5.57 13.57
C ARG A 192 -22.51 -5.60 12.34
N VAL A 193 -22.03 -4.98 11.26
CA VAL A 193 -22.73 -5.08 9.97
C VAL A 193 -22.65 -6.52 9.48
N GLU A 194 -23.80 -7.11 9.27
CA GLU A 194 -23.96 -8.47 8.76
C GLU A 194 -24.08 -8.47 7.24
N LYS A 195 -24.82 -7.50 6.71
CA LYS A 195 -25.10 -7.37 5.29
C LYS A 195 -25.23 -5.89 4.89
N TRP A 196 -24.78 -5.58 3.70
CA TRP A 196 -25.05 -4.30 3.04
C TRP A 196 -26.27 -4.46 2.12
N ILE A 197 -27.12 -3.44 2.07
CA ILE A 197 -28.31 -3.35 1.21
C ILE A 197 -28.22 -2.09 0.34
N ASP A 198 -29.04 -2.03 -0.70
CA ASP A 198 -29.03 -0.92 -1.67
C ASP A 198 -27.63 -0.74 -2.30
N THR A 199 -26.97 -1.87 -2.59
CA THR A 199 -25.59 -1.89 -3.07
C THR A 199 -25.44 -1.28 -4.43
N ASP A 200 -26.46 -1.36 -5.30
CA ASP A 200 -26.46 -0.76 -6.63
C ASP A 200 -26.33 0.77 -6.55
N TYR A 201 -27.00 1.40 -5.57
CA TYR A 201 -26.83 2.82 -5.30
C TYR A 201 -25.41 3.14 -4.80
N LEU A 202 -24.88 2.33 -3.90
CA LEU A 202 -23.51 2.50 -3.40
C LEU A 202 -22.48 2.33 -4.52
N GLU A 203 -22.68 1.38 -5.42
CA GLU A 203 -21.85 1.19 -6.62
C GLU A 203 -21.91 2.39 -7.54
N HIS A 204 -23.11 2.89 -7.83
CA HIS A 204 -23.29 4.11 -8.61
C HIS A 204 -22.59 5.33 -7.99
N CYS A 205 -22.66 5.50 -6.66
CA CYS A 205 -21.94 6.58 -5.97
C CYS A 205 -20.42 6.39 -6.09
N ARG A 206 -19.92 5.17 -5.87
CA ARG A 206 -18.50 4.83 -6.01
C ARG A 206 -18.00 5.12 -7.42
N ASP A 207 -18.74 4.70 -8.44
CA ASP A 207 -18.33 4.85 -9.84
C ASP A 207 -18.30 6.33 -10.29
N LYS A 208 -19.08 7.17 -9.63
CA LYS A 208 -18.98 8.63 -9.82
C LYS A 208 -17.75 9.25 -9.14
N ILE A 209 -17.25 8.64 -8.08
CA ILE A 209 -16.11 9.15 -7.29
C ILE A 209 -14.80 8.59 -7.83
N LEU A 210 -14.78 7.31 -8.18
CA LEU A 210 -13.59 6.54 -8.48
C LEU A 210 -13.13 6.75 -9.92
N ILE A 211 -11.88 7.13 -10.08
CA ILE A 211 -11.17 7.11 -11.37
C ILE A 211 -10.13 5.99 -11.27
N THR A 212 -10.30 4.96 -12.08
CA THR A 212 -9.33 3.86 -12.14
C THR A 212 -8.32 4.14 -13.23
N CYS A 213 -7.06 4.24 -12.85
CA CYS A 213 -5.96 4.45 -13.77
C CYS A 213 -5.32 3.09 -14.10
N GLU A 214 -5.60 2.59 -15.27
CA GLU A 214 -4.94 1.39 -15.79
C GLU A 214 -3.57 1.75 -16.34
N VAL A 215 -2.54 1.28 -15.66
CA VAL A 215 -1.15 1.49 -16.08
C VAL A 215 -0.80 0.45 -17.13
N PRO A 216 -0.48 0.84 -18.37
CA PRO A 216 0.05 -0.10 -19.35
C PRO A 216 1.36 -0.67 -18.81
N ARG A 217 1.37 -1.94 -18.44
CA ARG A 217 2.59 -2.60 -17.99
C ARG A 217 3.47 -2.92 -19.19
N GLN A 218 4.70 -2.48 -19.12
CA GLN A 218 5.75 -2.87 -20.07
C GLN A 218 6.49 -4.13 -19.59
N THR A 219 6.17 -4.58 -18.38
CA THR A 219 6.79 -5.71 -17.71
C THR A 219 5.84 -6.89 -17.65
N GLU A 220 6.37 -8.08 -17.87
CA GLU A 220 5.70 -9.34 -17.58
C GLU A 220 6.10 -9.84 -16.19
N ARG A 221 5.12 -10.10 -15.33
CA ARG A 221 5.32 -10.72 -14.02
C ARG A 221 5.24 -12.23 -14.14
N VAL A 222 6.36 -12.91 -13.95
CA VAL A 222 6.43 -14.37 -13.97
C VAL A 222 6.41 -14.87 -12.52
N TYR A 223 5.38 -15.61 -12.16
CA TYR A 223 5.19 -16.15 -10.82
C TYR A 223 5.56 -17.63 -10.77
N GLN A 224 6.48 -17.99 -9.89
CA GLN A 224 6.93 -19.35 -9.68
C GLN A 224 6.61 -19.81 -8.26
N GLN A 225 5.86 -20.89 -8.12
CA GLN A 225 5.55 -21.49 -6.83
C GLN A 225 6.56 -22.59 -6.50
N VAL A 226 7.29 -22.42 -5.40
CA VAL A 226 8.27 -23.40 -4.90
C VAL A 226 7.68 -24.09 -3.69
N THR A 227 7.46 -25.40 -3.79
CA THR A 227 6.87 -26.19 -2.72
C THR A 227 7.92 -26.64 -1.71
N CYS A 228 7.83 -26.11 -0.48
CA CYS A 228 8.67 -26.42 0.64
C CYS A 228 8.03 -27.49 1.56
N GLY A 229 8.87 -28.18 2.31
CA GLY A 229 8.44 -29.08 3.38
C GLY A 229 7.90 -28.31 4.58
N TYR A 230 7.41 -29.07 5.57
CA TYR A 230 7.05 -28.57 6.89
C TYR A 230 6.83 -29.71 7.87
N ASN A 231 7.00 -29.48 9.16
CA ASN A 231 6.73 -30.50 10.19
C ASN A 231 5.23 -30.71 10.40
N LYS A 232 4.67 -31.67 9.66
CA LYS A 232 3.22 -32.03 9.73
C LYS A 232 2.80 -32.48 11.11
N ALA A 233 3.66 -33.24 11.82
CA ALA A 233 3.35 -33.78 13.15
C ALA A 233 3.18 -32.66 14.17
N ALA A 234 4.12 -31.73 14.23
CA ALA A 234 4.07 -30.59 15.14
C ALA A 234 2.85 -29.70 14.89
N ILE A 235 2.52 -29.42 13.61
CA ILE A 235 1.32 -28.64 13.28
C ILE A 235 0.05 -29.38 13.69
N LYS A 236 -0.07 -30.66 13.37
CA LYS A 236 -1.23 -31.48 13.73
C LYS A 236 -1.43 -31.52 15.24
N ASP A 237 -0.34 -31.69 16.00
CA ASP A 237 -0.37 -31.70 17.46
C ASP A 237 -0.81 -30.36 18.02
N ALA A 238 -0.20 -29.25 17.62
CA ALA A 238 -0.59 -27.91 18.05
C ALA A 238 -2.05 -27.57 17.76
N MET A 239 -2.54 -28.00 16.59
CA MET A 239 -3.95 -27.80 16.22
C MET A 239 -4.91 -28.64 17.05
N LYS A 240 -4.53 -29.88 17.41
CA LYS A 240 -5.35 -30.79 18.20
C LYS A 240 -5.36 -30.42 19.69
N THR A 241 -4.17 -30.24 20.27
CA THR A 241 -3.98 -30.02 21.71
C THR A 241 -4.26 -28.59 22.14
N ARG A 242 -4.07 -27.63 21.23
CA ARG A 242 -4.06 -26.19 21.52
C ARG A 242 -2.99 -25.78 22.53
N TRP A 243 -1.96 -26.58 22.69
CA TRP A 243 -0.84 -26.40 23.58
C TRP A 243 0.39 -25.87 22.85
N ASN A 244 1.03 -24.86 23.42
CA ASN A 244 2.26 -24.30 22.90
C ASN A 244 3.46 -25.01 23.59
N PRO A 245 4.20 -25.88 22.90
CA PRO A 245 5.28 -26.63 23.52
C PRO A 245 6.50 -25.78 23.90
N GLU A 246 6.59 -24.54 23.44
CA GLU A 246 7.70 -23.64 23.73
C GLU A 246 7.51 -22.85 25.01
N THR A 247 6.27 -22.53 25.33
CA THR A 247 5.92 -21.80 26.56
C THR A 247 5.36 -22.72 27.62
N ASP A 248 5.12 -23.98 27.27
CA ASP A 248 4.46 -24.98 28.10
C ASP A 248 3.09 -24.51 28.62
N GLN A 249 2.30 -23.84 27.75
CA GLN A 249 0.98 -23.29 28.08
C GLN A 249 -0.01 -23.45 26.91
N PRO A 250 -1.33 -23.39 27.16
CA PRO A 250 -2.31 -23.32 26.08
C PRO A 250 -2.11 -22.04 25.26
N PHE A 251 -2.34 -22.10 23.94
CA PHE A 251 -2.37 -20.89 23.12
C PHE A 251 -3.45 -19.92 23.61
N ALA A 252 -3.09 -18.70 23.94
CA ALA A 252 -3.99 -17.69 24.46
C ALA A 252 -5.10 -17.29 23.47
N ASN A 253 -4.80 -17.35 22.17
CA ASN A 253 -5.73 -16.98 21.11
C ASN A 253 -5.35 -17.57 19.74
N ALA A 254 -6.25 -17.37 18.77
CA ALA A 254 -6.07 -17.85 17.40
C ALA A 254 -4.83 -17.28 16.70
N SER A 255 -4.45 -16.03 17.03
CA SER A 255 -3.30 -15.38 16.41
C SER A 255 -2.00 -16.00 16.88
N GLU A 256 -1.88 -16.35 18.16
CA GLU A 256 -0.70 -17.02 18.71
C GLU A 256 -0.51 -18.42 18.10
N LEU A 257 -1.60 -19.19 17.95
CA LEU A 257 -1.55 -20.48 17.27
C LEU A 257 -1.09 -20.33 15.81
N CYS A 258 -1.65 -19.38 15.06
CA CYS A 258 -1.22 -19.13 13.68
C CYS A 258 0.22 -18.65 13.59
N PHE A 259 0.69 -17.84 14.55
CA PHE A 259 2.08 -17.40 14.64
C PHE A 259 3.02 -18.60 14.84
N TYR A 260 2.70 -19.50 15.77
CA TYR A 260 3.46 -20.72 16.00
C TYR A 260 3.50 -21.63 14.77
N ILE A 261 2.35 -21.89 14.15
CA ILE A 261 2.26 -22.69 12.92
C ILE A 261 3.11 -22.06 11.79
N ARG A 262 2.99 -20.75 11.61
CA ARG A 262 3.71 -20.01 10.57
C ARG A 262 5.23 -20.12 10.79
N ARG A 263 5.69 -20.02 12.03
CA ARG A 263 7.09 -20.18 12.34
C ARG A 263 7.60 -21.57 11.98
N ILE A 264 6.90 -22.65 12.35
CA ILE A 264 7.27 -24.03 11.97
C ILE A 264 7.38 -24.17 10.45
N ILE A 265 6.44 -23.63 9.71
CA ILE A 265 6.42 -23.71 8.24
C ILE A 265 7.59 -22.95 7.65
N ASN A 266 7.84 -21.73 8.10
CA ASN A 266 8.73 -20.78 7.43
C ASN A 266 10.20 -20.92 7.84
N THR A 267 10.49 -21.69 8.90
CA THR A 267 11.85 -22.08 9.30
C THR A 267 12.20 -23.52 8.91
N ASP A 268 11.38 -24.17 8.09
CA ASP A 268 11.71 -25.50 7.57
C ASP A 268 12.99 -25.46 6.72
N PRO A 269 13.94 -26.39 6.91
CA PRO A 269 15.22 -26.38 6.20
C PRO A 269 15.09 -26.38 4.66
N THR A 270 13.99 -26.90 4.13
CA THR A 270 13.75 -26.90 2.67
C THR A 270 13.54 -25.49 2.13
N ARG A 271 12.98 -24.55 2.91
CA ARG A 271 12.89 -23.15 2.49
C ARG A 271 14.25 -22.50 2.30
N LEU A 272 15.15 -22.75 3.26
CA LEU A 272 16.51 -22.25 3.17
C LEU A 272 17.26 -22.85 1.96
N ALA A 273 17.09 -24.14 1.69
CA ALA A 273 17.70 -24.81 0.54
C ALA A 273 17.18 -24.24 -0.80
N TYR A 274 15.87 -24.03 -0.94
CA TYR A 274 15.30 -23.41 -2.13
C TYR A 274 15.66 -21.92 -2.25
N GLY A 275 15.65 -21.18 -1.14
CA GLY A 275 16.13 -19.80 -1.09
C GLY A 275 17.57 -19.69 -1.59
N GLN A 276 18.46 -20.56 -1.10
CA GLN A 276 19.84 -20.65 -1.56
C GLN A 276 19.93 -20.89 -3.07
N HIS A 277 19.22 -21.89 -3.57
CA HIS A 277 19.20 -22.22 -4.99
C HIS A 277 18.80 -21.01 -5.88
N ILE A 278 17.78 -20.26 -5.46
CA ILE A 278 17.31 -19.08 -6.22
C ILE A 278 18.37 -17.96 -6.18
N VAL A 279 18.93 -17.62 -5.02
CA VAL A 279 19.91 -16.51 -4.91
C VAL A 279 21.24 -16.84 -5.59
N GLU A 280 21.58 -18.12 -5.77
CA GLU A 280 22.74 -18.54 -6.56
C GLU A 280 22.56 -18.28 -8.06
N GLN A 281 21.34 -18.37 -8.56
CA GLN A 281 21.00 -18.18 -9.99
C GLN A 281 20.74 -16.71 -10.36
N HIS A 282 20.37 -15.87 -9.39
CA HIS A 282 20.01 -14.48 -9.62
C HIS A 282 21.01 -13.53 -8.94
N PRO A 283 21.55 -12.53 -9.66
CA PRO A 283 22.60 -11.68 -9.10
C PRO A 283 22.10 -10.74 -8.00
N ARG A 284 20.84 -10.31 -8.07
CA ARG A 284 20.22 -9.37 -7.15
C ARG A 284 18.85 -9.89 -6.78
N VAL A 285 18.61 -10.06 -5.48
CA VAL A 285 17.37 -10.66 -5.00
C VAL A 285 16.83 -9.87 -3.81
N ILE A 286 15.55 -9.51 -3.88
CA ILE A 286 14.82 -8.96 -2.74
C ILE A 286 14.02 -10.09 -2.10
N ILE A 287 14.15 -10.27 -0.79
CA ILE A 287 13.42 -11.29 -0.03
C ILE A 287 12.48 -10.60 0.95
N PHE A 288 11.16 -10.77 0.74
CA PHE A 288 10.17 -10.30 1.70
C PHE A 288 9.86 -11.37 2.76
N TYR A 289 9.78 -10.95 4.03
CA TYR A 289 9.51 -11.80 5.17
C TYR A 289 8.66 -11.09 6.24
N THR A 290 8.09 -11.84 7.18
CA THR A 290 7.26 -11.31 8.28
C THR A 290 7.93 -11.44 9.64
N LEU A 291 8.46 -12.62 9.99
CA LEU A 291 8.89 -12.97 11.34
C LEU A 291 10.40 -12.84 11.51
N LYS A 292 10.85 -12.50 12.71
CA LYS A 292 12.28 -12.48 13.03
C LYS A 292 12.95 -13.85 12.80
N ALA A 293 12.26 -14.94 13.14
CA ALA A 293 12.80 -16.28 12.90
C ALA A 293 13.03 -16.58 11.40
N GLU A 294 12.26 -15.98 10.51
CA GLU A 294 12.48 -16.07 9.06
C GLU A 294 13.72 -15.28 8.65
N LEU A 295 13.93 -14.10 9.23
CA LEU A 295 15.16 -13.32 9.02
C LEU A 295 16.40 -14.12 9.45
N ASP A 296 16.34 -14.78 10.61
CA ASP A 296 17.44 -15.60 11.11
C ASP A 296 17.78 -16.73 10.12
N GLU A 297 16.81 -17.32 9.43
CA GLU A 297 17.05 -18.27 8.34
C GLU A 297 17.62 -17.61 7.07
N ILE A 298 17.10 -16.44 6.70
CA ILE A 298 17.57 -15.69 5.51
C ILE A 298 19.03 -15.26 5.68
N LEU A 299 19.45 -14.86 6.88
CA LEU A 299 20.84 -14.47 7.16
C LEU A 299 21.83 -15.62 6.94
N LYS A 300 21.43 -16.88 7.13
CA LYS A 300 22.28 -18.04 6.83
C LYS A 300 22.63 -18.16 5.34
N LEU A 301 21.88 -17.47 4.45
CA LEU A 301 22.21 -17.43 3.02
C LEU A 301 23.56 -16.76 2.78
N GLU A 302 23.93 -15.72 3.54
CA GLU A 302 25.26 -15.09 3.43
C GLU A 302 26.39 -16.07 3.76
N GLU A 303 26.26 -16.82 4.86
CA GLU A 303 27.22 -17.82 5.26
C GLU A 303 27.37 -18.95 4.22
N ARG A 304 26.27 -19.35 3.59
CA ARG A 304 26.23 -20.46 2.62
C ARG A 304 26.72 -20.10 1.23
N THR A 305 26.44 -18.85 0.81
CA THR A 305 26.65 -18.44 -0.60
C THR A 305 27.75 -17.40 -0.77
N GLY A 306 28.18 -16.75 0.30
CA GLY A 306 29.10 -15.61 0.25
C GLY A 306 28.45 -14.33 -0.35
N ILE A 307 27.14 -14.33 -0.61
CA ILE A 307 26.42 -13.18 -1.14
C ILE A 307 25.99 -12.28 0.04
N PRO A 308 26.38 -11.00 0.09
CA PRO A 308 26.07 -10.13 1.21
C PRO A 308 24.56 -9.93 1.39
N VAL A 309 24.07 -10.02 2.63
CA VAL A 309 22.67 -9.80 3.00
C VAL A 309 22.51 -8.46 3.70
N TYR A 310 21.79 -7.57 3.06
CA TYR A 310 21.35 -6.27 3.61
C TYR A 310 19.95 -6.38 4.19
N GLN A 311 19.60 -5.54 5.15
CA GLN A 311 18.35 -5.67 5.91
C GLN A 311 17.57 -4.37 5.93
N PHE A 312 16.26 -4.47 5.76
CA PHE A 312 15.33 -3.38 5.98
C PHE A 312 14.15 -3.85 6.86
N ASN A 313 14.18 -3.49 8.14
CA ASN A 313 13.19 -3.91 9.13
C ASN A 313 13.01 -2.84 10.22
N GLY A 314 12.23 -3.12 11.25
CA GLY A 314 11.95 -2.16 12.32
C GLY A 314 13.15 -1.69 13.14
N SER A 315 14.30 -2.40 13.08
CA SER A 315 15.51 -2.10 13.85
C SER A 315 16.74 -1.78 13.00
N LYS A 316 16.75 -2.16 11.73
CA LYS A 316 17.87 -1.93 10.81
C LYS A 316 17.34 -1.45 9.46
N HIS A 317 17.88 -0.36 8.95
CA HIS A 317 17.50 0.28 7.70
C HIS A 317 18.75 0.46 6.82
N ASP A 318 19.25 -0.64 6.24
CA ASP A 318 20.33 -0.53 5.27
C ASP A 318 19.82 0.15 3.99
N ASP A 319 20.63 0.96 3.36
CA ASP A 319 20.34 1.52 2.05
C ASP A 319 20.21 0.43 0.99
N LEU A 320 19.48 0.72 -0.10
CA LEU A 320 19.36 -0.22 -1.21
C LEU A 320 20.74 -0.51 -1.80
N PRO A 321 21.17 -1.80 -1.87
CA PRO A 321 22.51 -2.11 -2.31
C PRO A 321 22.75 -1.74 -3.79
N THR A 322 23.94 -1.21 -4.07
CA THR A 322 24.37 -0.83 -5.44
C THR A 322 25.32 -1.85 -6.08
N GLY A 323 25.71 -2.89 -5.34
CA GLY A 323 26.64 -3.93 -5.79
C GLY A 323 26.14 -4.74 -7.00
N LYS A 324 27.06 -5.54 -7.56
CA LYS A 324 26.71 -6.46 -8.67
C LYS A 324 25.90 -7.66 -8.18
N ARG A 325 26.12 -8.10 -6.96
CA ARG A 325 25.47 -9.28 -6.38
C ARG A 325 25.13 -9.03 -4.91
N TRP A 326 23.85 -9.20 -4.53
CA TRP A 326 23.37 -8.96 -3.18
C TRP A 326 22.00 -9.58 -2.92
N ILE A 327 21.68 -9.76 -1.65
CA ILE A 327 20.37 -10.12 -1.13
C ILE A 327 19.88 -8.94 -0.28
N TYR A 328 18.64 -8.52 -0.45
CA TYR A 328 18.00 -7.48 0.35
C TYR A 328 16.80 -8.04 1.08
N ALA A 329 16.97 -8.34 2.37
CA ALA A 329 15.93 -8.89 3.24
C ALA A 329 15.04 -7.79 3.79
N VAL A 330 13.77 -7.77 3.41
CA VAL A 330 12.83 -6.69 3.70
C VAL A 330 11.65 -7.23 4.50
N GLN A 331 11.44 -6.68 5.69
CA GLN A 331 10.25 -7.01 6.48
C GLN A 331 9.01 -6.31 5.92
N TYR A 332 7.92 -7.04 5.68
CA TYR A 332 6.70 -6.48 5.08
C TYR A 332 6.21 -5.21 5.75
N PHE A 333 6.17 -5.18 7.08
CA PHE A 333 5.65 -4.05 7.83
C PHE A 333 6.52 -2.79 7.68
N ALA A 334 7.84 -2.95 7.65
CA ALA A 334 8.78 -1.85 7.49
C ALA A 334 8.98 -1.45 6.02
N GLY A 335 8.96 -2.42 5.11
CA GLY A 335 9.41 -2.28 3.73
C GLY A 335 8.31 -2.17 2.68
N SER A 336 7.03 -2.23 3.05
CA SER A 336 5.94 -2.08 2.09
C SER A 336 5.77 -0.65 1.56
N GLU A 337 6.39 0.37 2.18
CA GLU A 337 6.31 1.79 1.81
C GLU A 337 7.68 2.46 1.77
N GLY A 338 7.85 3.49 0.93
CA GLY A 338 8.94 4.48 1.00
C GLY A 338 10.28 4.05 0.40
N TRP A 339 10.34 3.13 -0.57
CA TRP A 339 11.53 2.86 -1.41
C TRP A 339 11.15 2.15 -2.70
N ASN A 340 12.02 2.20 -3.69
CA ASN A 340 11.83 1.60 -5.01
C ASN A 340 13.14 0.95 -5.47
N CYS A 341 13.04 -0.12 -6.24
CA CYS A 341 14.20 -0.77 -6.83
C CYS A 341 13.96 -1.01 -8.33
N THR A 342 14.75 -0.34 -9.16
CA THR A 342 14.76 -0.55 -10.61
C THR A 342 15.98 -1.34 -11.06
N THR A 343 16.85 -1.73 -10.13
CA THR A 343 18.10 -2.44 -10.42
C THR A 343 18.01 -3.94 -10.15
N CYS A 344 16.83 -4.45 -9.78
CA CYS A 344 16.56 -5.85 -9.48
C CYS A 344 15.31 -6.31 -10.22
N ASP A 345 15.34 -7.51 -10.77
CA ASP A 345 14.24 -8.18 -11.48
C ASP A 345 13.67 -9.37 -10.72
N THR A 346 14.26 -9.75 -9.60
CA THR A 346 13.94 -10.98 -8.89
C THR A 346 13.52 -10.74 -7.45
N MET A 347 12.38 -11.32 -7.07
CA MET A 347 11.83 -11.22 -5.73
C MET A 347 11.45 -12.59 -5.18
N ILE A 348 11.78 -12.85 -3.93
CA ILE A 348 11.34 -14.01 -3.18
C ILE A 348 10.35 -13.56 -2.11
N PHE A 349 9.16 -14.12 -2.11
CA PHE A 349 8.26 -14.09 -0.97
C PHE A 349 8.60 -15.30 -0.09
N TRP A 350 9.41 -15.06 0.96
CA TRP A 350 9.81 -16.11 1.89
C TRP A 350 8.59 -16.70 2.59
N ASP A 351 7.64 -15.81 2.87
CA ASP A 351 6.29 -16.14 3.28
C ASP A 351 5.28 -15.20 2.61
N LEU A 352 4.00 -15.48 2.73
CA LEU A 352 2.95 -14.61 2.21
C LEU A 352 2.31 -13.79 3.34
N PRO A 353 2.09 -12.47 3.16
CA PRO A 353 1.47 -11.64 4.18
C PRO A 353 -0.03 -11.94 4.29
N TYR A 354 -0.63 -11.59 5.42
CA TYR A 354 -2.08 -11.73 5.60
C TYR A 354 -2.88 -10.67 4.84
N SER A 355 -2.26 -9.55 4.50
CA SER A 355 -2.91 -8.44 3.80
C SER A 355 -2.58 -8.44 2.32
N TYR A 356 -3.63 -8.45 1.48
CA TYR A 356 -3.50 -8.29 0.04
C TYR A 356 -2.83 -6.97 -0.33
N LYS A 357 -3.14 -5.89 0.40
CA LYS A 357 -2.51 -4.59 0.20
C LYS A 357 -1.00 -4.65 0.40
N GLN A 358 -0.52 -5.29 1.49
CA GLN A 358 0.92 -5.45 1.73
C GLN A 358 1.59 -6.27 0.63
N TYR A 359 0.94 -7.33 0.18
CA TYR A 359 1.42 -8.15 -0.92
C TYR A 359 1.60 -7.33 -2.22
N GLU A 360 0.57 -6.61 -2.66
CA GLU A 360 0.65 -5.78 -3.87
C GLU A 360 1.67 -4.65 -3.75
N GLN A 361 1.78 -4.03 -2.58
CA GLN A 361 2.80 -3.01 -2.33
C GLN A 361 4.21 -3.58 -2.41
N ALA A 362 4.45 -4.77 -1.85
CA ALA A 362 5.73 -5.46 -1.94
C ALA A 362 6.06 -5.83 -3.39
N ALA A 363 5.14 -6.48 -4.10
CA ALA A 363 5.35 -6.85 -5.52
C ALA A 363 5.64 -5.64 -6.41
N GLY A 364 5.00 -4.51 -6.12
CA GLY A 364 5.21 -3.26 -6.85
C GLY A 364 6.57 -2.59 -6.62
N ARG A 365 7.45 -3.08 -5.72
CA ARG A 365 8.75 -2.43 -5.46
C ARG A 365 9.74 -2.55 -6.61
N ILE A 366 9.70 -3.62 -7.37
CA ILE A 366 10.52 -3.82 -8.57
C ILE A 366 9.75 -3.55 -9.86
N ASP A 367 8.41 -3.59 -9.84
CA ASP A 367 7.56 -3.34 -10.99
C ASP A 367 7.27 -1.83 -11.12
N ARG A 368 8.21 -1.13 -11.72
CA ARG A 368 8.19 0.31 -11.90
C ARG A 368 8.17 0.67 -13.37
N LEU A 369 7.59 1.83 -13.69
CA LEU A 369 7.49 2.34 -15.06
C LEU A 369 8.86 2.62 -15.72
N ASP A 370 9.88 2.82 -14.91
CA ASP A 370 11.26 3.12 -15.30
C ASP A 370 12.22 1.93 -15.11
N THR A 371 11.70 0.74 -14.79
CA THR A 371 12.53 -0.47 -14.75
C THR A 371 13.05 -0.83 -16.14
N PRO A 372 14.34 -1.20 -16.26
CA PRO A 372 14.92 -1.62 -17.54
C PRO A 372 14.55 -3.07 -17.91
N TYR A 373 13.91 -3.81 -17.00
CA TYR A 373 13.59 -5.22 -17.20
C TYR A 373 12.23 -5.39 -17.89
N HIS A 374 12.15 -6.33 -18.83
CA HIS A 374 10.89 -6.74 -19.45
C HIS A 374 10.17 -7.84 -18.67
N THR A 375 10.94 -8.70 -18.00
CA THR A 375 10.41 -9.80 -17.21
C THR A 375 10.85 -9.65 -15.76
N LEU A 376 9.90 -9.78 -14.83
CA LEU A 376 10.13 -9.74 -13.39
C LEU A 376 9.79 -11.10 -12.79
N GLN A 377 10.73 -11.68 -12.05
CA GLN A 377 10.62 -13.01 -11.46
C GLN A 377 10.14 -12.92 -10.02
N TYR A 378 9.04 -13.61 -9.70
CA TYR A 378 8.47 -13.66 -8.37
C TYR A 378 8.39 -15.10 -7.89
N PHE A 379 9.16 -15.46 -6.87
CA PHE A 379 9.19 -16.79 -6.28
C PHE A 379 8.37 -16.82 -4.98
N TYR A 380 7.39 -17.71 -4.90
CA TYR A 380 6.65 -17.97 -3.67
C TYR A 380 7.19 -19.25 -3.03
N LEU A 381 7.86 -19.13 -1.87
CA LEU A 381 8.17 -20.28 -1.04
C LEU A 381 6.92 -20.62 -0.23
N ARG A 382 6.25 -21.69 -0.57
CA ARG A 382 5.03 -22.12 0.08
C ARG A 382 5.04 -23.60 0.42
N SER A 383 4.22 -24.02 1.35
CA SER A 383 4.00 -25.43 1.68
C SER A 383 2.57 -25.88 1.38
N PHE A 384 2.29 -27.16 1.54
CA PHE A 384 0.94 -27.69 1.55
C PHE A 384 0.30 -27.66 2.96
N ALA A 385 0.85 -26.90 3.90
CA ALA A 385 0.20 -26.68 5.17
C ALA A 385 -1.13 -25.94 5.00
N PRO A 386 -2.17 -26.28 5.77
CA PRO A 386 -3.50 -25.63 5.64
C PRO A 386 -3.45 -24.12 5.76
N LEU A 387 -2.52 -23.59 6.56
CA LEU A 387 -2.34 -22.15 6.73
C LEU A 387 -1.83 -21.48 5.44
N ASP A 388 -0.75 -21.99 4.83
CA ASP A 388 -0.21 -21.45 3.58
C ASP A 388 -1.24 -21.51 2.45
N ILE A 389 -1.97 -22.63 2.32
CA ILE A 389 -3.02 -22.78 1.31
C ILE A 389 -4.12 -21.74 1.51
N SER A 390 -4.52 -21.50 2.76
CA SER A 390 -5.61 -20.55 3.07
C SER A 390 -5.19 -19.10 2.86
N ILE A 391 -3.94 -18.75 3.17
CA ILE A 391 -3.38 -17.41 2.89
C ILE A 391 -3.32 -17.20 1.37
N MET A 392 -2.74 -18.14 0.63
CA MET A 392 -2.63 -18.05 -0.84
C MET A 392 -4.00 -17.85 -1.49
N ARG A 393 -4.99 -18.67 -1.10
CA ARG A 393 -6.37 -18.56 -1.61
C ARG A 393 -6.99 -17.19 -1.31
N ALA A 394 -6.74 -16.61 -0.12
CA ALA A 394 -7.23 -15.27 0.21
C ALA A 394 -6.61 -14.21 -0.70
N LEU A 395 -5.28 -14.27 -0.92
CA LEU A 395 -4.57 -13.34 -1.79
C LEU A 395 -4.99 -13.47 -3.27
N GLU A 396 -5.21 -14.69 -3.78
CA GLU A 396 -5.75 -14.93 -5.12
C GLU A 396 -7.14 -14.31 -5.31
N GLN A 397 -7.95 -14.29 -4.25
CA GLN A 397 -9.25 -13.61 -4.24
C GLN A 397 -9.15 -12.10 -3.97
N LYS A 398 -7.94 -11.54 -3.89
CA LYS A 398 -7.66 -10.14 -3.55
C LYS A 398 -8.24 -9.72 -2.20
N LYS A 399 -8.19 -10.62 -1.20
CA LYS A 399 -8.73 -10.43 0.15
C LYS A 399 -7.66 -10.62 1.19
N ASP A 400 -7.86 -9.98 2.34
CA ASP A 400 -7.04 -10.22 3.52
C ASP A 400 -7.39 -11.58 4.14
N PHE A 401 -6.35 -12.28 4.63
CA PHE A 401 -6.53 -13.55 5.34
C PHE A 401 -7.15 -13.35 6.73
N ASN A 402 -8.18 -14.13 7.04
CA ASN A 402 -8.88 -14.03 8.31
C ASN A 402 -8.48 -15.17 9.26
N VAL A 403 -7.58 -14.86 10.20
CA VAL A 403 -7.06 -15.78 11.23
C VAL A 403 -8.18 -16.46 12.02
N ARG A 404 -9.20 -15.72 12.44
CA ARG A 404 -10.30 -16.27 13.27
C ARG A 404 -11.17 -17.24 12.49
N ALA A 405 -11.48 -16.91 11.24
CA ALA A 405 -12.24 -17.77 10.35
C ALA A 405 -11.47 -19.07 10.07
N PHE A 406 -10.16 -18.97 9.79
CA PHE A 406 -9.30 -20.13 9.60
C PHE A 406 -9.30 -21.08 10.81
N VAL A 407 -9.01 -20.56 12.00
CA VAL A 407 -8.95 -21.41 13.22
C VAL A 407 -10.31 -22.00 13.59
N ARG A 408 -11.43 -21.34 13.24
CA ARG A 408 -12.78 -21.88 13.42
C ARG A 408 -13.05 -23.02 12.46
N ALA A 409 -12.75 -22.85 11.17
CA ALA A 409 -12.95 -23.90 10.15
C ALA A 409 -12.10 -25.16 10.41
N MET A 410 -10.98 -25.03 11.13
CA MET A 410 -10.12 -26.15 11.50
C MET A 410 -10.58 -26.88 12.79
N LYS A 411 -11.67 -26.44 13.43
CA LYS A 411 -12.31 -27.12 14.58
C LYS A 411 -13.44 -28.06 14.17
N GLU A 412 -14.01 -27.82 13.00
CA GLU A 412 -15.02 -28.66 12.33
C GLU A 412 -14.32 -29.77 11.54
#